data_708060572a0682e51fc1f05ddeb12988
#
_entry.id   708060572a0682e51fc1f05ddeb12988
#
_cell.length_a   1.000
_cell.length_b   1.000
_cell.length_c   1.000
_cell.angle_alpha   90.00
_cell.angle_beta   90.00
_cell.angle_gamma   90.00
#
_symmetry.space_group_name_H-M   'P 1'
#
loop_
_entity.id
_entity.type
_entity.pdbx_description
1 polymer ?
#
loop_
_entity_poly.entity_id
_entity_poly.type
_entity_poly.pdbx_seq_one_letter_code
_entity_poly.pdbx_strand_id
1 'polypeptide(L)'
;MILGVQIINFDIFDNDQAGILIDESISPAGEGGQRANPMRKLNALIGRNNTGKTSFMGCLAYMKDCVTDGVTAASISCGRPGFSNMTPDKSKPSKFKVFFKLGDRETGKSDYIQYELSILANRFGTPVVSYEKAVMSTREEGGTYKLTTLLEVTDGEGFVLCPGRDDGKTEEISLDDDHRTALSLFGKLRRYTHLCDLFHEISGWFFCSFSSEEQSSYFTEGGAPGGHKHLNSTGSNVGNVLEFIKQNDEEEYNRIVSEIQSKIPMMKKKKNLPKALSESPDKLFLYLLLLRDGSPRSTIFIETPDKDLYHDMVDVLADEMREYSIRNHYCQIVFSTHNPYIIETMSPKEIWVFSRTFEIDSGDVKISCAGDDPLVNEMFSQGVGMGAIWYGGYLDPDQKEE
;
A
#
# COMPACT_ATOMS: atom_id res chain seq x y z
N MET A 1 8.50 1.55 3.53
CA MET A 1 7.28 2.28 3.96
C MET A 1 6.96 3.35 2.93
N ILE A 2 5.73 3.42 2.47
CA ILE A 2 5.23 4.43 1.53
C ILE A 2 5.00 5.75 2.30
N LEU A 3 5.49 6.86 1.75
CA LEU A 3 5.25 8.19 2.28
C LEU A 3 4.20 8.94 1.47
N GLY A 4 4.14 8.71 0.17
CA GLY A 4 3.19 9.33 -0.73
C GLY A 4 3.07 8.59 -2.05
N VAL A 5 1.98 8.88 -2.76
CA VAL A 5 1.62 8.23 -4.02
C VAL A 5 1.00 9.27 -4.94
N GLN A 6 1.39 9.29 -6.20
CA GLN A 6 0.72 10.02 -7.26
C GLN A 6 0.37 9.07 -8.39
N ILE A 7 -0.88 9.14 -8.86
CA ILE A 7 -1.42 8.32 -9.94
C ILE A 7 -2.01 9.27 -10.98
N ILE A 8 -1.62 9.09 -12.23
CA ILE A 8 -2.06 9.94 -13.34
C ILE A 8 -2.51 9.03 -14.49
N ASN A 9 -3.65 9.35 -15.07
CA ASN A 9 -4.21 8.68 -16.23
C ASN A 9 -4.35 7.15 -16.07
N PHE A 10 -4.87 6.71 -14.92
CA PHE A 10 -5.12 5.29 -14.67
C PHE A 10 -6.39 5.10 -13.80
N ASP A 11 -7.26 4.19 -14.21
CA ASP A 11 -8.57 3.91 -13.61
C ASP A 11 -9.41 5.19 -13.53
N ILE A 12 -9.81 5.62 -12.36
CA ILE A 12 -10.59 6.85 -12.15
C ILE A 12 -9.71 8.11 -11.94
N PHE A 13 -8.38 7.95 -11.92
CA PHE A 13 -7.42 9.03 -11.71
C PHE A 13 -6.97 9.58 -13.08
N ASP A 14 -7.66 10.60 -13.56
CA ASP A 14 -7.44 11.19 -14.88
C ASP A 14 -6.61 12.48 -14.85
N ASN A 15 -6.51 13.16 -13.70
CA ASN A 15 -5.81 14.43 -13.56
C ASN A 15 -4.45 14.34 -12.84
N ASP A 16 -3.63 15.39 -13.02
CA ASP A 16 -2.27 15.46 -12.47
C ASP A 16 -2.23 15.66 -10.94
N GLN A 17 -3.36 15.94 -10.31
CA GLN A 17 -3.44 16.25 -8.87
C GLN A 17 -3.90 15.06 -8.02
N ALA A 18 -4.22 13.93 -8.62
CA ALA A 18 -4.67 12.74 -7.89
C ALA A 18 -3.50 12.10 -7.14
N GLY A 19 -3.59 12.06 -5.82
CA GLY A 19 -2.59 11.37 -5.01
C GLY A 19 -2.41 11.94 -3.61
N ILE A 20 -1.52 11.30 -2.88
CA ILE A 20 -1.02 11.73 -1.59
C ILE A 20 0.33 12.41 -1.84
N LEU A 21 0.31 13.72 -1.95
CA LEU A 21 1.48 14.53 -2.24
C LEU A 21 2.41 14.61 -1.04
N ILE A 22 3.70 14.81 -1.27
CA ILE A 22 4.74 14.81 -0.24
C ILE A 22 5.32 16.20 -0.10
N ASP A 23 5.73 16.54 1.13
CA ASP A 23 6.45 17.75 1.47
C ASP A 23 7.74 17.87 0.63
N GLU A 24 8.00 19.04 0.08
CA GLU A 24 9.19 19.38 -0.72
C GLU A 24 10.49 19.10 0.02
N SER A 25 10.51 19.16 1.35
CA SER A 25 11.70 18.85 2.17
C SER A 25 12.12 17.38 2.08
N ILE A 26 11.22 16.51 1.61
CA ILE A 26 11.47 15.07 1.43
C ILE A 26 11.50 14.71 -0.06
N SER A 27 10.90 15.56 -0.90
CA SER A 27 10.87 15.34 -2.36
C SER A 27 12.20 15.73 -3.00
N PRO A 28 12.84 14.84 -3.75
CA PRO A 28 14.08 15.15 -4.44
C PRO A 28 13.96 16.23 -5.52
N ALA A 29 12.80 16.62 -5.95
CA ALA A 29 12.65 17.35 -7.20
C ALA A 29 12.45 18.87 -7.08
N GLY A 30 12.24 19.46 -5.90
CA GLY A 30 12.03 20.91 -5.77
C GLY A 30 10.91 21.49 -6.63
N GLU A 31 10.04 20.64 -7.15
CA GLU A 31 8.87 21.04 -7.92
C GLU A 31 7.75 21.41 -6.93
N GLY A 32 7.44 22.71 -6.89
CA GLY A 32 6.53 23.41 -6.00
C GLY A 32 5.28 22.66 -5.58
N GLY A 33 5.43 21.77 -4.61
CA GLY A 33 4.36 20.99 -4.01
C GLY A 33 3.85 21.63 -2.73
N GLN A 34 2.57 21.55 -2.47
CA GLN A 34 1.98 21.94 -1.19
C GLN A 34 2.55 21.07 -0.07
N ARG A 35 2.76 21.66 1.12
CA ARG A 35 3.11 20.93 2.33
C ARG A 35 2.04 19.87 2.61
N ALA A 36 2.30 18.62 2.27
CA ALA A 36 1.42 17.51 2.58
C ALA A 36 1.98 16.69 3.74
N ASN A 37 1.10 16.15 4.57
CA ASN A 37 1.49 15.19 5.59
C ASN A 37 1.90 13.88 4.89
N PRO A 38 3.05 13.26 5.24
CA PRO A 38 3.39 11.93 4.69
C PRO A 38 2.50 10.86 5.31
N MET A 39 2.28 9.77 4.57
CA MET A 39 1.64 8.57 5.10
C MET A 39 2.38 8.05 6.33
N ARG A 40 1.63 7.52 7.28
CA ARG A 40 2.13 7.00 8.56
C ARG A 40 2.23 5.47 8.52
N LYS A 41 2.63 4.86 9.62
CA LYS A 41 2.67 3.39 9.74
C LYS A 41 1.28 2.75 9.72
N LEU A 42 0.27 3.47 10.20
CA LEU A 42 -1.13 3.09 10.12
C LEU A 42 -1.89 4.20 9.39
N ASN A 43 -2.66 3.83 8.35
CA ASN A 43 -3.39 4.79 7.54
C ASN A 43 -4.80 4.27 7.24
N ALA A 44 -5.80 5.10 7.49
CA ALA A 44 -7.18 4.85 7.11
C ALA A 44 -7.56 5.67 5.87
N LEU A 45 -8.11 5.01 4.86
CA LEU A 45 -8.71 5.63 3.68
C LEU A 45 -10.22 5.70 3.90
N ILE A 46 -10.75 6.90 4.07
CA ILE A 46 -12.17 7.15 4.35
C ILE A 46 -12.82 7.97 3.23
N GLY A 47 -14.13 8.01 3.20
CA GLY A 47 -14.92 8.76 2.22
C GLY A 47 -16.13 7.97 1.76
N ARG A 48 -17.03 8.61 1.00
CA ARG A 48 -18.25 7.98 0.46
C ARG A 48 -17.94 6.82 -0.49
N ASN A 49 -18.96 6.06 -0.88
CA ASN A 49 -18.84 5.05 -1.93
C ASN A 49 -18.44 5.72 -3.26
N ASN A 50 -17.69 5.01 -4.09
CA ASN A 50 -17.21 5.46 -5.41
C ASN A 50 -16.28 6.69 -5.40
N THR A 51 -15.65 7.04 -4.26
CA THR A 51 -14.68 8.13 -4.18
C THR A 51 -13.26 7.71 -4.54
N GLY A 52 -13.00 6.41 -4.82
CA GLY A 52 -11.71 5.94 -5.30
C GLY A 52 -10.81 5.22 -4.30
N LYS A 53 -11.29 4.90 -3.08
CA LYS A 53 -10.48 4.19 -2.08
C LYS A 53 -9.97 2.83 -2.58
N THR A 54 -10.88 2.00 -3.11
CA THR A 54 -10.55 0.69 -3.71
C THR A 54 -9.68 0.85 -4.95
N SER A 55 -10.01 1.81 -5.83
CA SER A 55 -9.22 2.13 -7.02
C SER A 55 -7.79 2.52 -6.66
N PHE A 56 -7.58 3.33 -5.62
CA PHE A 56 -6.25 3.71 -5.14
C PHE A 56 -5.41 2.49 -4.76
N MET A 57 -5.97 1.58 -3.97
CA MET A 57 -5.29 0.33 -3.62
C MET A 57 -5.08 -0.57 -4.85
N GLY A 58 -6.06 -0.62 -5.76
CA GLY A 58 -5.98 -1.35 -7.03
C GLY A 58 -4.87 -0.86 -7.94
N CYS A 59 -4.64 0.47 -8.01
CA CYS A 59 -3.53 1.07 -8.75
C CYS A 59 -2.17 0.64 -8.18
N LEU A 60 -2.02 0.61 -6.86
CA LEU A 60 -0.80 0.14 -6.21
C LEU A 60 -0.59 -1.36 -6.40
N ALA A 61 -1.66 -2.16 -6.38
CA ALA A 61 -1.59 -3.58 -6.69
C ALA A 61 -1.15 -3.80 -8.15
N TYR A 62 -1.69 -3.03 -9.09
CA TYR A 62 -1.28 -3.07 -10.49
C TYR A 62 0.21 -2.71 -10.67
N MET A 63 0.67 -1.62 -10.04
CA MET A 63 2.07 -1.21 -10.07
C MET A 63 3.00 -2.30 -9.51
N LYS A 64 2.61 -2.93 -8.38
CA LYS A 64 3.35 -4.08 -7.83
C LYS A 64 3.47 -5.20 -8.88
N ASP A 65 2.35 -5.61 -9.48
CA ASP A 65 2.34 -6.69 -10.47
C ASP A 65 3.17 -6.32 -11.71
N CYS A 66 3.18 -5.04 -12.14
CA CYS A 66 4.08 -4.58 -13.20
C CYS A 66 5.55 -4.80 -12.86
N VAL A 67 5.94 -4.51 -11.62
CA VAL A 67 7.33 -4.69 -11.15
C VAL A 67 7.68 -6.17 -10.95
N THR A 68 6.74 -7.02 -10.52
CA THR A 68 7.02 -8.44 -10.25
C THR A 68 6.88 -9.34 -11.46
N ASP A 69 5.85 -9.15 -12.26
CA ASP A 69 5.41 -10.07 -13.31
C ASP A 69 5.49 -9.47 -14.72
N GLY A 70 5.63 -8.13 -14.82
CA GLY A 70 5.67 -7.37 -16.05
C GLY A 70 4.31 -6.79 -16.45
N VAL A 71 4.33 -5.71 -17.25
CA VAL A 71 3.15 -4.87 -17.51
C VAL A 71 2.04 -5.59 -18.30
N THR A 72 2.39 -6.53 -19.16
CA THR A 72 1.41 -7.32 -19.92
C THR A 72 0.67 -8.29 -19.02
N ALA A 73 1.39 -9.07 -18.20
CA ALA A 73 0.80 -10.00 -17.25
C ALA A 73 -0.04 -9.25 -16.19
N ALA A 74 0.48 -8.14 -15.68
CA ALA A 74 -0.22 -7.28 -14.73
C ALA A 74 -1.57 -6.79 -15.26
N SER A 75 -1.67 -6.50 -16.55
CA SER A 75 -2.87 -5.92 -17.17
C SER A 75 -4.05 -6.89 -17.26
N ILE A 76 -3.79 -8.19 -17.24
CA ILE A 76 -4.81 -9.25 -17.35
C ILE A 76 -4.94 -10.11 -16.09
N SER A 77 -3.99 -10.01 -15.17
CA SER A 77 -4.06 -10.72 -13.89
C SER A 77 -5.23 -10.19 -13.05
N CYS A 78 -5.71 -11.01 -12.13
CA CYS A 78 -6.70 -10.57 -11.16
C CYS A 78 -8.06 -10.18 -11.77
N GLY A 79 -8.40 -10.69 -12.97
CA GLY A 79 -9.64 -10.33 -13.65
C GLY A 79 -9.66 -8.88 -14.17
N ARG A 80 -8.50 -8.22 -14.26
CA ARG A 80 -8.39 -6.86 -14.82
C ARG A 80 -8.80 -6.85 -16.28
N PRO A 81 -9.47 -5.77 -16.76
CA PRO A 81 -10.08 -5.74 -18.09
C PRO A 81 -9.08 -5.45 -19.23
N GLY A 82 -7.78 -5.43 -18.95
CA GLY A 82 -6.73 -5.04 -19.87
C GLY A 82 -6.36 -3.55 -19.78
N PHE A 83 -5.09 -3.22 -20.07
CA PHE A 83 -4.53 -1.88 -19.89
C PHE A 83 -5.36 -0.76 -20.54
N SER A 84 -5.74 -0.95 -21.81
CA SER A 84 -6.49 0.06 -22.56
C SER A 84 -7.88 0.38 -21.98
N ASN A 85 -8.44 -0.50 -21.15
CA ASN A 85 -9.72 -0.27 -20.46
C ASN A 85 -9.53 0.36 -19.08
N MET A 86 -8.29 0.37 -18.56
CA MET A 86 -7.92 1.01 -17.31
C MET A 86 -7.28 2.39 -17.52
N THR A 87 -7.05 2.81 -18.78
CA THR A 87 -6.41 4.09 -19.11
C THR A 87 -7.44 5.04 -19.68
N PRO A 88 -7.79 6.15 -18.98
CA PRO A 88 -8.78 7.15 -19.42
C PRO A 88 -8.38 7.78 -20.76
N ASP A 89 -7.20 8.37 -20.86
CA ASP A 89 -6.66 8.95 -22.09
C ASP A 89 -5.60 8.04 -22.71
N LYS A 90 -5.99 7.30 -23.75
CA LYS A 90 -5.12 6.34 -24.44
C LYS A 90 -3.95 6.98 -25.19
N SER A 91 -3.96 8.29 -25.38
CA SER A 91 -2.87 9.02 -26.04
C SER A 91 -1.75 9.42 -25.09
N LYS A 92 -2.00 9.31 -23.77
CA LYS A 92 -1.05 9.67 -22.72
C LYS A 92 -0.61 8.45 -21.92
N PRO A 93 0.61 8.45 -21.37
CA PRO A 93 1.04 7.39 -20.47
C PRO A 93 0.25 7.41 -19.16
N SER A 94 -0.02 6.22 -18.62
CA SER A 94 -0.40 6.05 -17.22
C SER A 94 0.85 6.15 -16.36
N LYS A 95 0.84 6.99 -15.32
CA LYS A 95 2.01 7.25 -14.48
C LYS A 95 1.74 6.90 -13.02
N PHE A 96 2.71 6.24 -12.42
CA PHE A 96 2.72 5.88 -11.00
C PHE A 96 4.00 6.45 -10.39
N LYS A 97 3.86 7.32 -9.40
CA LYS A 97 4.99 7.90 -8.67
C LYS A 97 4.80 7.61 -7.19
N VAL A 98 5.75 6.90 -6.60
CA VAL A 98 5.68 6.51 -5.20
C VAL A 98 6.93 6.93 -4.48
N PHE A 99 6.74 7.48 -3.29
CA PHE A 99 7.82 7.93 -2.42
C PHE A 99 7.95 6.97 -1.25
N PHE A 100 9.17 6.52 -1.02
CA PHE A 100 9.50 5.54 -0.02
C PHE A 100 10.44 6.11 1.03
N LYS A 101 10.23 5.66 2.26
CA LYS A 101 11.26 5.66 3.29
C LYS A 101 11.73 4.24 3.48
N LEU A 102 12.94 3.93 3.06
CA LEU A 102 13.58 2.65 3.27
C LEU A 102 14.50 2.77 4.48
N GLY A 103 14.41 1.85 5.42
CA GLY A 103 15.27 1.83 6.61
C GLY A 103 16.34 0.77 6.45
N ASP A 104 17.59 1.12 6.69
CA ASP A 104 18.63 0.14 6.91
C ASP A 104 18.46 -0.44 8.32
N ARG A 105 18.19 -1.74 8.37
CA ARG A 105 17.97 -2.47 9.64
C ARG A 105 19.22 -2.52 10.52
N GLU A 106 20.41 -2.41 9.93
CA GLU A 106 21.69 -2.51 10.65
C GLU A 106 22.16 -1.17 11.18
N THR A 107 22.05 -0.11 10.39
CA THR A 107 22.58 1.21 10.76
C THR A 107 21.55 2.17 11.36
N GLY A 108 20.26 1.85 11.23
CA GLY A 108 19.17 2.73 11.65
C GLY A 108 19.02 4.00 10.80
N LYS A 109 19.83 4.15 9.74
CA LYS A 109 19.70 5.24 8.77
C LYS A 109 18.52 4.99 7.86
N SER A 110 17.89 6.05 7.40
CA SER A 110 16.77 5.97 6.47
C SER A 110 17.12 6.68 5.19
N ASP A 111 16.99 5.98 4.07
CA ASP A 111 17.07 6.54 2.73
C ASP A 111 15.66 6.82 2.21
N TYR A 112 15.52 7.88 1.46
CA TYR A 112 14.27 8.22 0.79
C TYR A 112 14.43 7.92 -0.69
N ILE A 113 13.53 7.14 -1.27
CA ILE A 113 13.55 6.80 -2.69
C ILE A 113 12.23 7.24 -3.33
N GLN A 114 12.33 8.00 -4.42
CA GLN A 114 11.24 8.24 -5.33
C GLN A 114 11.35 7.25 -6.48
N TYR A 115 10.28 6.53 -6.75
CA TYR A 115 10.16 5.63 -7.89
C TYR A 115 9.02 6.10 -8.80
N GLU A 116 9.31 6.21 -10.09
CA GLU A 116 8.36 6.62 -11.11
C GLU A 116 8.32 5.54 -12.22
N LEU A 117 7.13 5.14 -12.59
CA LEU A 117 6.84 4.18 -13.67
C LEU A 117 5.77 4.76 -14.58
N SER A 118 6.07 4.85 -15.87
CA SER A 118 5.13 5.25 -16.91
C SER A 118 4.90 4.12 -17.90
N ILE A 119 3.64 3.85 -18.18
CA ILE A 119 3.21 2.76 -19.08
C ILE A 119 2.34 3.37 -20.18
N LEU A 120 2.61 2.98 -21.42
CA LEU A 120 1.87 3.41 -22.60
C LEU A 120 1.45 2.20 -23.41
N ALA A 121 0.30 2.26 -24.08
CA ALA A 121 -0.05 1.25 -25.07
C ALA A 121 0.70 1.50 -26.38
N ASN A 122 1.39 0.49 -26.89
CA ASN A 122 2.00 0.57 -28.21
C ASN A 122 0.93 0.56 -29.32
N ARG A 123 1.35 0.68 -30.58
CA ARG A 123 0.44 0.68 -31.75
C ARG A 123 -0.48 -0.54 -31.88
N PHE A 124 -0.18 -1.62 -31.19
CA PHE A 124 -0.98 -2.85 -31.17
C PHE A 124 -1.91 -2.91 -29.93
N GLY A 125 -1.91 -1.88 -29.09
CA GLY A 125 -2.69 -1.84 -27.85
C GLY A 125 -2.07 -2.61 -26.69
N THR A 126 -0.83 -3.12 -26.85
CA THR A 126 -0.10 -3.85 -25.79
C THR A 126 0.62 -2.85 -24.88
N PRO A 127 0.52 -2.98 -23.54
CA PRO A 127 1.21 -2.11 -22.61
C PRO A 127 2.72 -2.32 -22.66
N VAL A 128 3.47 -1.22 -22.67
CA VAL A 128 4.94 -1.20 -22.63
C VAL A 128 5.40 -0.16 -21.63
N VAL A 129 6.57 -0.37 -21.03
CA VAL A 129 7.22 0.60 -20.13
C VAL A 129 7.83 1.70 -21.00
N SER A 130 7.25 2.90 -20.96
CA SER A 130 7.77 4.06 -21.71
C SER A 130 8.79 4.86 -20.90
N TYR A 131 8.71 4.86 -19.58
CA TYR A 131 9.65 5.56 -18.71
C TYR A 131 9.71 4.90 -17.34
N GLU A 132 10.91 4.82 -16.80
CA GLU A 132 11.16 4.32 -15.44
C GLU A 132 12.30 5.08 -14.79
N LYS A 133 12.11 5.50 -13.53
CA LYS A 133 13.14 6.25 -12.79
C LYS A 133 13.10 5.92 -11.30
N ALA A 134 14.30 5.77 -10.72
CA ALA A 134 14.49 5.68 -9.28
C ALA A 134 15.53 6.71 -8.83
N VAL A 135 15.16 7.59 -7.89
CA VAL A 135 16.03 8.62 -7.34
C VAL A 135 16.10 8.46 -5.82
N MET A 136 17.31 8.35 -5.31
CA MET A 136 17.56 8.31 -3.87
C MET A 136 17.90 9.70 -3.36
N SER A 137 17.36 10.05 -2.21
CA SER A 137 17.64 11.27 -1.47
C SER A 137 18.27 10.93 -0.13
N THR A 138 19.52 11.32 0.08
CA THR A 138 20.28 11.07 1.30
C THR A 138 20.51 12.37 2.03
N ARG A 139 20.24 12.41 3.34
CA ARG A 139 20.47 13.60 4.15
C ARG A 139 21.94 13.75 4.48
N GLU A 140 22.55 14.90 4.12
CA GLU A 140 23.93 15.26 4.45
C GLU A 140 24.05 15.91 5.83
N GLU A 141 25.27 15.98 6.38
CA GLU A 141 25.55 16.57 7.71
C GLU A 141 25.15 18.04 7.85
N GLY A 142 25.00 18.77 6.73
CA GLY A 142 24.52 20.17 6.70
C GLY A 142 23.00 20.33 6.68
N GLY A 143 22.22 19.22 6.71
CA GLY A 143 20.77 19.26 6.64
C GLY A 143 20.20 19.36 5.22
N THR A 144 21.06 19.48 4.22
CA THR A 144 20.71 19.41 2.80
C THR A 144 20.52 17.96 2.34
N TYR A 145 19.77 17.78 1.24
CA TYR A 145 19.60 16.47 0.63
C TYR A 145 20.42 16.36 -0.64
N LYS A 146 21.22 15.29 -0.72
CA LYS A 146 21.92 14.90 -1.94
C LYS A 146 21.02 13.96 -2.73
N LEU A 147 20.79 14.28 -4.00
CA LEU A 147 20.02 13.47 -4.93
C LEU A 147 20.94 12.59 -5.75
N THR A 148 20.61 11.32 -5.84
CA THR A 148 21.36 10.34 -6.63
C THR A 148 20.37 9.53 -7.47
N THR A 149 20.48 9.65 -8.80
CA THR A 149 19.68 8.80 -9.70
C THR A 149 20.27 7.40 -9.70
N LEU A 150 19.47 6.43 -9.26
CA LEU A 150 19.82 5.02 -9.19
C LEU A 150 19.61 4.32 -10.53
N LEU A 151 18.55 4.72 -11.23
CA LEU A 151 18.07 4.13 -12.49
C LEU A 151 17.27 5.19 -13.25
N GLU A 152 17.49 5.29 -14.56
CA GLU A 152 16.63 6.06 -15.45
C GLU A 152 16.62 5.41 -16.85
N VAL A 153 15.45 5.05 -17.34
CA VAL A 153 15.24 4.36 -18.60
C VAL A 153 14.06 5.00 -19.34
N THR A 154 14.23 5.26 -20.61
CA THR A 154 13.19 5.76 -21.51
C THR A 154 13.15 4.88 -22.76
N ASP A 155 12.00 4.29 -23.07
CA ASP A 155 11.80 3.40 -24.22
C ASP A 155 12.89 2.31 -24.32
N GLY A 156 13.26 1.70 -23.21
CA GLY A 156 14.26 0.65 -23.10
C GLY A 156 15.72 1.11 -23.03
N GLU A 157 16.02 2.37 -23.31
CA GLU A 157 17.38 2.91 -23.28
C GLU A 157 17.61 3.80 -22.05
N GLY A 158 18.77 3.69 -21.41
CA GLY A 158 19.06 4.50 -20.24
C GLY A 158 20.31 4.08 -19.49
N PHE A 159 20.30 4.29 -18.18
CA PHE A 159 21.46 3.97 -17.34
C PHE A 159 21.05 3.49 -15.94
N VAL A 160 21.96 2.77 -15.32
CA VAL A 160 21.89 2.35 -13.93
C VAL A 160 23.17 2.80 -13.19
N LEU A 161 23.04 3.21 -11.92
CA LEU A 161 24.15 3.59 -11.06
C LEU A 161 25.03 2.38 -10.76
N CYS A 162 26.32 2.47 -11.02
CA CYS A 162 27.28 1.42 -10.72
C CYS A 162 27.42 1.19 -9.21
N PRO A 163 27.29 -0.04 -8.73
CA PRO A 163 27.38 -0.34 -7.31
C PRO A 163 28.81 -0.19 -6.77
N GLY A 164 28.93 0.25 -5.51
CA GLY A 164 30.20 0.29 -4.78
C GLY A 164 31.20 1.35 -5.20
N ARG A 165 30.75 2.36 -5.93
CA ARG A 165 31.56 3.53 -6.32
C ARG A 165 30.90 4.82 -5.86
N ASP A 166 31.61 5.57 -5.01
CA ASP A 166 31.18 6.89 -4.53
C ASP A 166 31.29 7.98 -5.61
N ASP A 167 31.84 7.65 -6.79
CA ASP A 167 32.08 8.59 -7.88
C ASP A 167 30.86 8.86 -8.79
N GLY A 168 29.71 8.28 -8.48
CA GLY A 168 28.46 8.48 -9.23
C GLY A 168 28.48 7.93 -10.66
N LYS A 169 29.38 6.98 -10.96
CA LYS A 169 29.46 6.37 -12.30
C LYS A 169 28.19 5.58 -12.59
N THR A 170 27.72 5.76 -13.83
CA THR A 170 26.60 5.03 -14.40
C THR A 170 27.05 4.05 -15.46
N GLU A 171 26.30 2.99 -15.67
CA GLU A 171 26.44 2.03 -16.75
C GLU A 171 25.25 2.23 -17.70
N GLU A 172 25.52 2.41 -18.99
CA GLU A 172 24.50 2.47 -20.03
C GLU A 172 23.85 1.10 -20.19
N ILE A 173 22.55 1.08 -20.33
CA ILE A 173 21.75 -0.13 -20.47
C ILE A 173 20.79 0.01 -21.65
N SER A 174 20.59 -1.09 -22.37
CA SER A 174 19.57 -1.26 -23.40
C SER A 174 18.76 -2.51 -23.08
N LEU A 175 17.45 -2.38 -22.98
CA LEU A 175 16.52 -3.44 -22.62
C LEU A 175 15.72 -3.86 -23.86
N ASP A 176 15.87 -5.10 -24.30
CA ASP A 176 15.12 -5.66 -25.44
C ASP A 176 13.64 -5.94 -25.06
N ASP A 177 13.34 -6.16 -23.79
CA ASP A 177 11.99 -6.47 -23.30
C ASP A 177 11.33 -5.23 -22.69
N ASP A 178 10.53 -4.52 -23.49
CA ASP A 178 9.76 -3.35 -23.10
C ASP A 178 8.51 -3.67 -22.25
N HIS A 179 8.22 -4.95 -22.02
CA HIS A 179 7.14 -5.41 -21.14
C HIS A 179 7.59 -5.59 -19.68
N ARG A 180 8.89 -5.45 -19.39
CA ARG A 180 9.44 -5.56 -18.04
C ARG A 180 10.05 -4.27 -17.58
N THR A 181 9.90 -3.99 -16.28
CA THR A 181 10.57 -2.87 -15.64
C THR A 181 12.05 -3.17 -15.45
N ALA A 182 12.91 -2.17 -15.59
CA ALA A 182 14.33 -2.29 -15.27
C ALA A 182 14.55 -2.65 -13.79
N LEU A 183 13.70 -2.14 -12.89
CA LEU A 183 13.70 -2.51 -11.48
C LEU A 183 13.51 -4.02 -11.29
N SER A 184 12.67 -4.68 -12.10
CA SER A 184 12.47 -6.14 -12.02
C SER A 184 13.72 -6.95 -12.33
N LEU A 185 14.66 -6.39 -13.09
CA LEU A 185 15.92 -7.00 -13.47
C LEU A 185 17.01 -6.65 -12.45
N PHE A 186 17.28 -5.36 -12.27
CA PHE A 186 18.37 -4.88 -11.40
C PHE A 186 18.07 -5.09 -9.92
N GLY A 187 16.81 -5.01 -9.50
CA GLY A 187 16.37 -5.26 -8.13
C GLY A 187 16.51 -6.71 -7.65
N LYS A 188 16.83 -7.65 -8.54
CA LYS A 188 17.17 -9.03 -8.20
C LYS A 188 18.68 -9.31 -8.15
N LEU A 189 19.49 -8.32 -8.47
CA LEU A 189 20.95 -8.41 -8.49
C LEU A 189 21.53 -7.78 -7.22
N ARG A 190 22.04 -8.60 -6.31
CA ARG A 190 22.55 -8.18 -4.99
C ARG A 190 23.55 -7.03 -5.01
N ARG A 191 24.26 -6.84 -6.14
CA ARG A 191 25.22 -5.73 -6.30
C ARG A 191 24.54 -4.35 -6.31
N TYR A 192 23.25 -4.25 -6.65
CA TYR A 192 22.47 -3.00 -6.66
C TYR A 192 21.61 -2.88 -5.40
N THR A 193 22.24 -2.71 -4.25
CA THR A 193 21.60 -2.79 -2.92
C THR A 193 20.32 -1.97 -2.82
N HIS A 194 20.36 -0.68 -3.17
CA HIS A 194 19.18 0.20 -3.07
C HIS A 194 18.03 -0.19 -4.01
N LEU A 195 18.35 -0.70 -5.21
CA LEU A 195 17.32 -1.23 -6.12
C LEU A 195 16.78 -2.56 -5.62
N CYS A 196 17.60 -3.41 -4.98
CA CYS A 196 17.14 -4.61 -4.30
C CYS A 196 16.18 -4.29 -3.15
N ASP A 197 16.52 -3.32 -2.32
CA ASP A 197 15.67 -2.89 -1.20
C ASP A 197 14.34 -2.32 -1.70
N LEU A 198 14.36 -1.50 -2.77
CA LEU A 198 13.16 -0.98 -3.40
C LEU A 198 12.30 -2.10 -4.00
N PHE A 199 12.92 -3.05 -4.73
CA PHE A 199 12.22 -4.20 -5.28
C PHE A 199 11.57 -5.05 -4.18
N HIS A 200 12.29 -5.32 -3.09
CA HIS A 200 11.78 -6.10 -1.96
C HIS A 200 10.65 -5.35 -1.24
N GLU A 201 10.75 -4.04 -1.09
CA GLU A 201 9.67 -3.22 -0.52
C GLU A 201 8.38 -3.37 -1.35
N ILE A 202 8.45 -3.15 -2.67
CA ILE A 202 7.29 -3.23 -3.56
C ILE A 202 6.76 -4.67 -3.67
N SER A 203 7.63 -5.65 -3.86
CA SER A 203 7.23 -7.05 -3.97
C SER A 203 6.65 -7.61 -2.67
N GLY A 204 7.05 -7.05 -1.52
CA GLY A 204 6.54 -7.39 -0.18
C GLY A 204 5.16 -6.81 0.15
N TRP A 205 4.56 -5.98 -0.70
CA TRP A 205 3.20 -5.48 -0.49
C TRP A 205 2.19 -6.62 -0.51
N PHE A 206 1.29 -6.59 0.42
CA PHE A 206 0.26 -7.61 0.56
C PHE A 206 -1.13 -6.97 0.57
N PHE A 207 -1.97 -7.41 -0.36
CA PHE A 207 -3.34 -6.93 -0.50
C PHE A 207 -4.29 -8.04 -0.07
N CYS A 208 -5.22 -7.75 0.83
CA CYS A 208 -6.18 -8.72 1.30
C CYS A 208 -7.58 -8.14 1.57
N SER A 209 -8.57 -9.01 1.41
CA SER A 209 -9.94 -8.79 1.83
C SER A 209 -10.49 -10.14 2.28
N PHE A 210 -10.82 -10.27 3.55
CA PHE A 210 -11.36 -11.51 4.11
C PHE A 210 -12.89 -11.48 4.18
N SER A 211 -13.56 -10.75 3.30
CA SER A 211 -15.03 -10.70 3.22
C SER A 211 -15.58 -11.94 2.53
N SER A 212 -16.74 -12.43 2.99
CA SER A 212 -17.45 -13.56 2.39
C SER A 212 -18.21 -13.21 1.10
N GLU A 213 -18.42 -11.91 0.83
CA GLU A 213 -19.06 -11.44 -0.38
C GLU A 213 -18.00 -10.93 -1.36
N GLU A 214 -18.28 -11.08 -2.66
CA GLU A 214 -17.49 -10.78 -3.84
C GLU A 214 -16.19 -9.99 -3.59
N GLN A 215 -15.07 -10.70 -3.74
CA GLN A 215 -13.74 -10.09 -3.74
C GLN A 215 -13.70 -9.00 -4.81
N SER A 216 -13.21 -7.83 -4.46
CA SER A 216 -12.88 -6.86 -5.50
C SER A 216 -11.95 -7.55 -6.50
N SER A 217 -12.19 -7.36 -7.78
CA SER A 217 -11.43 -7.97 -8.89
C SER A 217 -9.93 -7.66 -8.88
N TYR A 218 -9.49 -6.83 -7.94
CA TYR A 218 -8.08 -6.43 -7.79
C TYR A 218 -7.24 -7.39 -6.94
N PHE A 219 -7.87 -8.26 -6.13
CA PHE A 219 -7.20 -9.12 -5.17
C PHE A 219 -7.48 -10.59 -5.44
N THR A 220 -6.86 -11.14 -6.46
CA THR A 220 -7.05 -12.56 -6.75
C THR A 220 -6.13 -13.46 -5.95
N GLU A 221 -6.52 -14.73 -5.93
CA GLU A 221 -5.76 -15.87 -5.43
C GLU A 221 -4.44 -16.10 -6.18
N GLY A 222 -3.52 -15.14 -6.07
CA GLY A 222 -2.12 -15.44 -6.32
C GLY A 222 -1.67 -16.34 -5.17
N GLY A 223 -1.15 -17.53 -5.46
CA GLY A 223 -0.55 -18.36 -4.44
C GLY A 223 0.46 -17.53 -3.66
N ALA A 224 0.27 -17.39 -2.34
CA ALA A 224 1.20 -16.61 -1.54
C ALA A 224 2.61 -17.19 -1.73
N PRO A 225 3.64 -16.35 -2.00
CA PRO A 225 5.01 -16.83 -2.03
C PRO A 225 5.32 -17.55 -0.72
N GLY A 226 5.68 -18.82 -0.79
CA GLY A 226 5.85 -19.66 0.40
C GLY A 226 4.61 -20.51 0.77
N GLY A 227 3.55 -20.45 -0.04
CA GLY A 227 2.41 -21.37 -0.02
C GLY A 227 1.69 -21.48 1.33
N HIS A 228 2.13 -22.40 2.16
CA HIS A 228 1.54 -22.72 3.46
C HIS A 228 2.10 -21.91 4.64
N LYS A 229 3.14 -21.09 4.44
CA LYS A 229 3.76 -20.31 5.53
C LYS A 229 2.96 -19.05 5.87
N HIS A 230 2.28 -18.48 4.90
CA HIS A 230 1.60 -17.19 5.02
C HIS A 230 0.18 -17.28 4.52
N LEU A 231 -0.71 -16.49 5.11
CA LEU A 231 -2.07 -16.34 4.60
C LEU A 231 -2.05 -15.78 3.16
N ASN A 232 -2.91 -16.33 2.31
CA ASN A 232 -3.22 -15.75 1.00
C ASN A 232 -4.19 -14.57 1.16
N SER A 233 -4.44 -13.85 0.06
CA SER A 233 -5.29 -12.64 0.03
C SER A 233 -6.73 -12.85 0.52
N THR A 234 -7.21 -14.08 0.50
CA THR A 234 -8.58 -14.45 0.89
C THR A 234 -8.67 -15.18 2.24
N GLY A 235 -7.52 -15.59 2.79
CA GLY A 235 -7.47 -16.40 4.02
C GLY A 235 -7.90 -17.85 3.82
N SER A 236 -8.19 -18.30 2.57
CA SER A 236 -8.69 -19.65 2.27
C SER A 236 -7.73 -20.77 2.66
N ASN A 237 -6.42 -20.48 2.78
CA ASN A 237 -5.38 -21.43 3.16
C ASN A 237 -5.08 -21.47 4.68
N VAL A 238 -5.94 -20.89 5.52
CA VAL A 238 -5.70 -20.78 6.98
C VAL A 238 -5.38 -22.12 7.64
N GLY A 239 -6.05 -23.21 7.23
CA GLY A 239 -5.78 -24.55 7.74
C GLY A 239 -4.33 -25.00 7.50
N ASN A 240 -3.81 -24.75 6.29
CA ASN A 240 -2.43 -25.09 5.93
C ASN A 240 -1.41 -24.25 6.70
N VAL A 241 -1.71 -22.95 6.92
CA VAL A 241 -0.84 -22.05 7.70
C VAL A 241 -0.76 -22.49 9.16
N LEU A 242 -1.90 -22.80 9.77
CA LEU A 242 -1.94 -23.28 11.16
C LEU A 242 -1.21 -24.62 11.32
N GLU A 243 -1.40 -25.56 10.38
CA GLU A 243 -0.68 -26.83 10.39
C GLU A 243 0.82 -26.64 10.22
N PHE A 244 1.25 -25.75 9.33
CA PHE A 244 2.67 -25.43 9.15
C PHE A 244 3.30 -24.84 10.42
N ILE A 245 2.64 -23.88 11.07
CA ILE A 245 3.15 -23.30 12.33
C ILE A 245 3.27 -24.40 13.37
N LYS A 246 2.26 -25.25 13.53
CA LYS A 246 2.24 -26.33 14.51
C LYS A 246 3.33 -27.36 14.28
N GLN A 247 3.63 -27.73 13.02
CA GLN A 247 4.68 -28.69 12.68
C GLN A 247 6.09 -28.13 12.91
N ASN A 248 6.28 -26.84 12.76
CA ASN A 248 7.59 -26.21 12.95
C ASN A 248 7.84 -25.80 14.40
N ASP A 249 6.81 -25.30 15.10
CA ASP A 249 6.89 -24.82 16.48
C ASP A 249 5.52 -24.95 17.15
N GLU A 250 5.32 -26.03 17.91
CA GLU A 250 4.06 -26.29 18.62
C GLU A 250 3.84 -25.32 19.78
N GLU A 251 4.89 -24.81 20.41
CA GLU A 251 4.77 -23.83 21.51
C GLU A 251 4.29 -22.49 20.96
N GLU A 252 4.89 -22.03 19.86
CA GLU A 252 4.48 -20.82 19.18
C GLU A 252 3.05 -20.91 18.63
N TYR A 253 2.68 -22.07 18.05
CA TYR A 253 1.29 -22.33 17.64
C TYR A 253 0.32 -22.18 18.80
N ASN A 254 0.58 -22.82 19.93
CA ASN A 254 -0.28 -22.76 21.10
C ASN A 254 -0.36 -21.32 21.67
N ARG A 255 0.76 -20.60 21.66
CA ARG A 255 0.82 -19.20 22.08
C ARG A 255 -0.07 -18.31 21.19
N ILE A 256 0.10 -18.36 19.86
CA ILE A 256 -0.67 -17.57 18.89
C ILE A 256 -2.16 -17.87 19.01
N VAL A 257 -2.52 -19.17 18.99
CA VAL A 257 -3.93 -19.58 19.04
C VAL A 257 -4.60 -19.16 20.36
N SER A 258 -3.94 -19.35 21.51
CA SER A 258 -4.51 -18.97 22.82
C SER A 258 -4.65 -17.46 22.95
N GLU A 259 -3.69 -16.69 22.44
CA GLU A 259 -3.72 -15.22 22.45
C GLU A 259 -4.89 -14.71 21.59
N ILE A 260 -5.04 -15.20 20.35
CA ILE A 260 -6.17 -14.82 19.49
C ILE A 260 -7.51 -15.22 20.12
N GLN A 261 -7.61 -16.45 20.66
CA GLN A 261 -8.84 -16.90 21.34
C GLN A 261 -9.24 -16.03 22.53
N SER A 262 -8.25 -15.51 23.27
CA SER A 262 -8.52 -14.63 24.41
C SER A 262 -9.17 -13.30 24.00
N LYS A 263 -8.91 -12.85 22.77
CA LYS A 263 -9.39 -11.58 22.20
C LYS A 263 -10.73 -11.70 21.47
N ILE A 264 -11.13 -12.91 21.08
CA ILE A 264 -12.40 -13.14 20.39
C ILE A 264 -13.45 -13.72 21.37
N PRO A 265 -14.47 -12.94 21.79
CA PRO A 265 -15.40 -13.35 22.86
C PRO A 265 -16.11 -14.68 22.61
N MET A 266 -16.46 -14.95 21.35
CA MET A 266 -17.23 -16.15 20.96
C MET A 266 -16.37 -17.43 20.86
N MET A 267 -15.05 -17.32 20.79
CA MET A 267 -14.14 -18.48 20.61
C MET A 267 -13.68 -19.14 21.90
N LYS A 268 -13.86 -18.50 23.05
CA LYS A 268 -13.43 -19.02 24.38
C LYS A 268 -13.99 -20.42 24.74
N LYS A 269 -15.02 -20.90 24.03
CA LYS A 269 -15.73 -22.17 24.29
C LYS A 269 -15.50 -23.28 23.26
N LYS A 270 -14.76 -23.03 22.14
CA LYS A 270 -14.60 -24.02 21.06
C LYS A 270 -13.39 -24.95 21.33
N LYS A 271 -13.64 -26.24 21.60
CA LYS A 271 -12.61 -27.24 21.93
C LYS A 271 -11.77 -27.75 20.74
N ASN A 272 -12.23 -27.60 19.49
CA ASN A 272 -11.52 -28.08 18.28
C ASN A 272 -11.39 -26.95 17.25
N LEU A 273 -10.67 -25.92 17.63
CA LEU A 273 -10.53 -24.67 16.86
C LEU A 273 -9.93 -24.86 15.45
N PRO A 274 -8.85 -25.64 15.23
CA PRO A 274 -8.25 -25.78 13.90
C PRO A 274 -9.24 -26.33 12.86
N LYS A 275 -10.06 -27.32 13.24
CA LYS A 275 -11.06 -27.92 12.34
C LYS A 275 -12.22 -26.95 12.06
N ALA A 276 -12.71 -26.27 13.08
CA ALA A 276 -13.80 -25.29 12.92
C ALA A 276 -13.38 -24.09 12.08
N LEU A 277 -12.11 -23.65 12.16
CA LEU A 277 -11.56 -22.52 11.37
C LEU A 277 -11.29 -22.90 9.92
N SER A 278 -10.90 -24.17 9.65
CA SER A 278 -10.72 -24.63 8.26
C SER A 278 -12.04 -24.81 7.52
N GLU A 279 -13.14 -25.05 8.24
CA GLU A 279 -14.47 -25.22 7.66
C GLU A 279 -15.20 -23.86 7.51
N SER A 280 -14.99 -22.92 8.42
CA SER A 280 -15.59 -21.57 8.38
C SER A 280 -14.72 -20.61 9.21
N PRO A 281 -13.71 -19.99 8.60
CA PRO A 281 -12.81 -19.10 9.31
C PRO A 281 -13.54 -17.83 9.78
N ASP A 282 -13.37 -17.51 11.06
CA ASP A 282 -13.80 -16.23 11.59
C ASP A 282 -12.92 -15.11 11.01
N LYS A 283 -13.54 -14.06 10.48
CA LYS A 283 -12.86 -12.97 9.81
C LYS A 283 -11.86 -12.25 10.73
N LEU A 284 -12.26 -11.98 11.96
CA LEU A 284 -11.36 -11.37 12.96
C LEU A 284 -10.17 -12.28 13.24
N PHE A 285 -10.38 -13.61 13.34
CA PHE A 285 -9.29 -14.56 13.51
C PHE A 285 -8.26 -14.47 12.38
N LEU A 286 -8.71 -14.36 11.13
CA LEU A 286 -7.81 -14.24 9.97
C LEU A 286 -6.95 -12.97 10.04
N TYR A 287 -7.55 -11.83 10.41
CA TYR A 287 -6.78 -10.59 10.58
C TYR A 287 -5.81 -10.69 11.75
N LEU A 288 -6.23 -11.25 12.88
CA LEU A 288 -5.34 -11.41 14.03
C LEU A 288 -4.18 -12.37 13.72
N LEU A 289 -4.42 -13.43 12.95
CA LEU A 289 -3.38 -14.35 12.49
C LEU A 289 -2.40 -13.65 11.51
N LEU A 290 -2.91 -12.86 10.55
CA LEU A 290 -2.10 -12.06 9.63
C LEU A 290 -1.16 -11.11 10.39
N LEU A 291 -1.67 -10.43 11.41
CA LEU A 291 -0.89 -9.47 12.22
C LEU A 291 0.13 -10.16 13.16
N ARG A 292 0.13 -11.50 13.26
CA ARG A 292 1.08 -12.33 14.01
C ARG A 292 2.01 -13.14 13.12
N ASP A 293 2.04 -12.84 11.82
CA ASP A 293 2.96 -13.50 10.90
C ASP A 293 4.42 -13.29 11.37
N GLY A 294 5.17 -14.36 11.53
CA GLY A 294 6.57 -14.32 11.95
C GLY A 294 7.52 -13.68 10.93
N SER A 295 7.06 -13.52 9.68
CA SER A 295 7.75 -12.76 8.62
C SER A 295 6.89 -11.59 8.17
N PRO A 296 6.91 -10.47 8.88
CA PRO A 296 6.01 -9.34 8.64
C PRO A 296 6.16 -8.78 7.21
N ARG A 297 5.04 -8.45 6.58
CA ARG A 297 4.98 -7.81 5.26
C ARG A 297 5.45 -6.35 5.35
N SER A 298 6.07 -5.84 4.29
CA SER A 298 6.50 -4.42 4.24
C SER A 298 5.31 -3.46 4.33
N THR A 299 4.25 -3.71 3.55
CA THR A 299 2.99 -2.97 3.62
C THR A 299 1.81 -3.93 3.45
N ILE A 300 0.83 -3.81 4.33
CA ILE A 300 -0.43 -4.56 4.26
C ILE A 300 -1.54 -3.60 3.86
N PHE A 301 -2.20 -3.90 2.74
CA PHE A 301 -3.38 -3.19 2.26
C PHE A 301 -4.61 -4.04 2.58
N ILE A 302 -5.56 -3.48 3.33
CA ILE A 302 -6.76 -4.20 3.77
C ILE A 302 -8.00 -3.46 3.29
N GLU A 303 -8.81 -4.13 2.48
CA GLU A 303 -10.07 -3.56 2.02
C GLU A 303 -11.18 -3.86 3.04
N THR A 304 -11.80 -2.80 3.58
CA THR A 304 -12.93 -2.84 4.50
C THR A 304 -12.82 -3.94 5.59
N PRO A 305 -11.81 -3.88 6.47
CA PRO A 305 -11.59 -4.90 7.47
C PRO A 305 -12.75 -5.00 8.49
N ASP A 306 -13.47 -3.92 8.70
CA ASP A 306 -14.61 -3.77 9.59
C ASP A 306 -15.92 -4.33 9.05
N LYS A 307 -16.02 -4.58 7.73
CA LYS A 307 -17.23 -5.17 7.12
C LYS A 307 -17.53 -6.53 7.76
N ASP A 308 -18.77 -6.78 8.15
CA ASP A 308 -19.28 -8.00 8.79
C ASP A 308 -18.70 -8.29 10.20
N LEU A 309 -18.07 -7.31 10.86
CA LEU A 309 -17.67 -7.39 12.26
C LEU A 309 -18.65 -6.64 13.16
N TYR A 310 -18.90 -7.19 14.35
CA TYR A 310 -19.58 -6.45 15.42
C TYR A 310 -18.66 -5.36 15.97
N HIS A 311 -19.24 -4.30 16.55
CA HIS A 311 -18.48 -3.12 17.01
C HIS A 311 -17.38 -3.46 18.04
N ASP A 312 -17.61 -4.40 18.97
CA ASP A 312 -16.61 -4.88 19.92
C ASP A 312 -15.43 -5.62 19.25
N MET A 313 -15.69 -6.27 18.11
CA MET A 313 -14.64 -6.90 17.29
C MET A 313 -13.86 -5.86 16.48
N VAL A 314 -14.52 -4.78 16.07
CA VAL A 314 -13.88 -3.66 15.36
C VAL A 314 -12.87 -2.97 16.28
N ASP A 315 -13.23 -2.74 17.54
CA ASP A 315 -12.31 -2.16 18.53
C ASP A 315 -11.07 -3.05 18.75
N VAL A 316 -11.28 -4.36 18.90
CA VAL A 316 -10.17 -5.33 19.00
C VAL A 316 -9.26 -5.27 17.77
N LEU A 317 -9.84 -5.19 16.58
CA LEU A 317 -9.05 -5.11 15.35
C LEU A 317 -8.27 -3.79 15.25
N ALA A 318 -8.88 -2.67 15.61
CA ALA A 318 -8.23 -1.36 15.62
C ALA A 318 -7.01 -1.34 16.55
N ASP A 319 -7.17 -1.87 17.76
CA ASP A 319 -6.09 -1.99 18.76
C ASP A 319 -4.96 -2.87 18.23
N GLU A 320 -5.27 -4.02 17.62
CA GLU A 320 -4.28 -4.94 17.09
C GLU A 320 -3.51 -4.37 15.91
N MET A 321 -4.17 -3.62 15.02
CA MET A 321 -3.49 -2.90 13.94
C MET A 321 -2.56 -1.82 14.50
N ARG A 322 -2.98 -1.12 15.56
CA ARG A 322 -2.16 -0.14 16.27
C ARG A 322 -0.94 -0.80 16.90
N GLU A 323 -1.12 -1.88 17.66
CA GLU A 323 -0.02 -2.64 18.27
C GLU A 323 0.96 -3.16 17.20
N TYR A 324 0.44 -3.70 16.09
CA TYR A 324 1.28 -4.17 14.97
C TYR A 324 2.15 -3.04 14.41
N SER A 325 1.58 -1.85 14.21
CA SER A 325 2.29 -0.68 13.67
C SER A 325 3.40 -0.17 14.60
N ILE A 326 3.23 -0.35 15.91
CA ILE A 326 4.23 0.02 16.93
C ILE A 326 5.34 -1.03 17.00
N ARG A 327 4.96 -2.30 17.08
CA ARG A 327 5.89 -3.43 17.25
C ARG A 327 6.80 -3.62 16.03
N ASN A 328 6.29 -3.40 14.82
CA ASN A 328 6.99 -3.62 13.57
C ASN A 328 7.47 -2.29 12.97
N HIS A 329 8.72 -1.93 13.18
CA HIS A 329 9.26 -0.63 12.79
C HIS A 329 9.25 -0.37 11.28
N TYR A 330 9.31 -1.42 10.46
CA TYR A 330 9.43 -1.34 9.01
C TYR A 330 8.16 -1.75 8.27
N CYS A 331 7.08 -1.99 9.01
CA CYS A 331 5.80 -2.39 8.42
C CYS A 331 4.80 -1.23 8.42
N GLN A 332 3.91 -1.25 7.44
CA GLN A 332 2.86 -0.26 7.26
C GLN A 332 1.53 -0.97 7.03
N ILE A 333 0.45 -0.41 7.57
CA ILE A 333 -0.93 -0.82 7.28
C ILE A 333 -1.64 0.34 6.60
N VAL A 334 -2.32 0.04 5.50
CA VAL A 334 -3.23 0.94 4.79
C VAL A 334 -4.57 0.21 4.66
N PHE A 335 -5.63 0.76 5.20
CA PHE A 335 -6.94 0.13 5.11
C PHE A 335 -8.03 1.11 4.70
N SER A 336 -9.03 0.62 3.97
CA SER A 336 -10.23 1.40 3.65
C SER A 336 -11.35 1.08 4.63
N THR A 337 -12.17 2.07 4.98
CA THR A 337 -13.31 1.85 5.86
C THR A 337 -14.46 2.82 5.59
N HIS A 338 -15.66 2.43 5.99
CA HIS A 338 -16.87 3.27 6.10
C HIS A 338 -17.35 3.35 7.56
N ASN A 339 -16.63 2.75 8.49
CA ASN A 339 -17.04 2.65 9.89
C ASN A 339 -16.25 3.65 10.75
N PRO A 340 -16.90 4.64 11.38
CA PRO A 340 -16.23 5.61 12.23
C PRO A 340 -15.58 5.00 13.48
N TYR A 341 -16.07 3.86 13.98
CA TYR A 341 -15.51 3.23 15.19
C TYR A 341 -14.07 2.78 15.02
N ILE A 342 -13.69 2.25 13.83
CA ILE A 342 -12.33 1.73 13.62
C ILE A 342 -11.26 2.83 13.62
N ILE A 343 -11.65 4.09 13.39
CA ILE A 343 -10.74 5.24 13.37
C ILE A 343 -10.80 6.09 14.64
N GLU A 344 -11.62 5.71 15.64
CA GLU A 344 -11.89 6.54 16.83
C GLU A 344 -10.61 6.95 17.56
N THR A 345 -9.63 6.05 17.67
CA THR A 345 -8.36 6.28 18.37
C THR A 345 -7.21 6.70 17.47
N MET A 346 -7.46 6.90 16.17
CA MET A 346 -6.44 7.32 15.22
C MET A 346 -6.15 8.82 15.32
N SER A 347 -4.93 9.22 14.93
CA SER A 347 -4.61 10.65 14.84
C SER A 347 -5.09 11.23 13.50
N PRO A 348 -5.38 12.56 13.43
CA PRO A 348 -5.78 13.19 12.17
C PRO A 348 -4.81 12.96 11.02
N LYS A 349 -3.50 12.83 11.31
CA LYS A 349 -2.44 12.62 10.32
C LYS A 349 -2.37 11.18 9.78
N GLU A 350 -3.19 10.28 10.28
CA GLU A 350 -3.29 8.89 9.84
C GLU A 350 -4.54 8.66 8.97
N ILE A 351 -5.35 9.70 8.75
CA ILE A 351 -6.64 9.61 8.06
C ILE A 351 -6.59 10.37 6.74
N TRP A 352 -6.89 9.68 5.67
CA TRP A 352 -6.92 10.18 4.29
C TRP A 352 -8.35 10.19 3.79
N VAL A 353 -8.85 11.38 3.50
CA VAL A 353 -10.23 11.62 3.06
C VAL A 353 -10.26 11.63 1.54
N PHE A 354 -11.05 10.71 0.97
CA PHE A 354 -11.31 10.60 -0.46
C PHE A 354 -12.64 11.27 -0.79
N SER A 355 -12.61 12.25 -1.67
CA SER A 355 -13.79 12.89 -2.24
C SER A 355 -13.74 12.87 -3.76
N ARG A 356 -14.90 12.93 -4.39
CA ARG A 356 -15.03 12.99 -5.84
C ARG A 356 -16.13 13.97 -6.20
N THR A 357 -15.78 14.97 -6.98
CA THR A 357 -16.76 15.89 -7.59
C THR A 357 -17.39 15.21 -8.80
N PHE A 358 -18.71 15.09 -8.81
CA PHE A 358 -19.47 14.56 -9.94
C PHE A 358 -19.99 15.74 -10.80
N GLU A 359 -19.11 16.52 -11.39
CA GLU A 359 -19.49 17.44 -12.47
C GLU A 359 -19.64 16.66 -13.78
N ILE A 360 -20.50 17.17 -14.68
CA ILE A 360 -21.08 16.43 -15.82
C ILE A 360 -20.04 15.86 -16.80
N ASP A 361 -18.77 16.30 -16.75
CA ASP A 361 -17.71 15.88 -17.69
C ASP A 361 -16.36 15.50 -17.05
N SER A 362 -16.16 15.65 -15.74
CA SER A 362 -14.90 15.24 -15.07
C SER A 362 -15.15 14.96 -13.59
N GLY A 363 -15.05 13.70 -13.21
CA GLY A 363 -15.14 13.31 -11.81
C GLY A 363 -13.78 13.30 -11.12
N ASP A 364 -13.23 14.47 -10.80
CA ASP A 364 -11.91 14.57 -10.15
C ASP A 364 -11.91 13.94 -8.76
N VAL A 365 -10.97 13.02 -8.54
CA VAL A 365 -10.71 12.45 -7.24
C VAL A 365 -9.73 13.33 -6.47
N LYS A 366 -10.15 13.81 -5.30
CA LYS A 366 -9.30 14.56 -4.38
C LYS A 366 -9.00 13.71 -3.15
N ILE A 367 -7.74 13.66 -2.78
CA ILE A 367 -7.25 12.97 -1.58
C ILE A 367 -6.62 14.02 -0.66
N SER A 368 -7.11 14.13 0.57
CA SER A 368 -6.61 15.09 1.55
C SER A 368 -6.35 14.41 2.90
N CYS A 369 -5.36 14.90 3.65
CA CYS A 369 -5.12 14.43 5.01
C CYS A 369 -6.04 15.16 5.98
N ALA A 370 -6.73 14.45 6.86
CA ALA A 370 -7.53 15.08 7.91
C ALA A 370 -6.69 15.98 8.83
N GLY A 371 -5.39 15.67 8.97
CA GLY A 371 -4.42 16.47 9.72
C GLY A 371 -4.05 17.82 9.08
N ASP A 372 -4.47 18.08 7.84
CA ASP A 372 -4.27 19.40 7.19
C ASP A 372 -5.37 20.40 7.57
N ASP A 373 -6.46 19.94 8.19
CA ASP A 373 -7.56 20.77 8.64
C ASP A 373 -7.32 21.30 10.07
N PRO A 374 -7.19 22.63 10.25
CA PRO A 374 -6.98 23.21 11.58
C PRO A 374 -8.12 22.92 12.58
N LEU A 375 -9.38 22.91 12.11
CA LEU A 375 -10.54 22.64 12.96
C LEU A 375 -10.54 21.21 13.47
N VAL A 376 -10.25 20.25 12.58
CA VAL A 376 -10.11 18.83 12.96
C VAL A 376 -8.99 18.63 14.00
N ASN A 377 -7.84 19.29 13.81
CA ASN A 377 -6.74 19.23 14.78
C ASN A 377 -7.12 19.85 16.13
N GLU A 378 -7.87 20.96 16.13
CA GLU A 378 -8.35 21.60 17.34
C GLU A 378 -9.33 20.69 18.11
N MET A 379 -10.35 20.14 17.45
CA MET A 379 -11.31 19.22 18.05
C MET A 379 -10.62 17.98 18.64
N PHE A 380 -9.68 17.40 17.87
CA PHE A 380 -8.89 16.25 18.32
C PHE A 380 -8.05 16.61 19.57
N SER A 381 -7.42 17.78 19.61
CA SER A 381 -6.64 18.25 20.75
C SER A 381 -7.50 18.47 22.01
N GLN A 382 -8.79 18.74 21.85
CA GLN A 382 -9.79 18.86 22.93
C GLN A 382 -10.33 17.49 23.39
N GLY A 383 -9.84 16.39 22.80
CA GLY A 383 -10.21 15.02 23.18
C GLY A 383 -11.41 14.44 22.43
N VAL A 384 -11.85 15.08 21.34
CA VAL A 384 -12.89 14.50 20.46
C VAL A 384 -12.25 13.43 19.59
N GLY A 385 -12.77 12.21 19.61
CA GLY A 385 -12.26 11.10 18.79
C GLY A 385 -12.53 11.31 17.30
N MET A 386 -11.68 10.72 16.46
CA MET A 386 -11.77 10.90 15.01
C MET A 386 -13.05 10.30 14.40
N GLY A 387 -13.56 9.23 15.00
CA GLY A 387 -14.85 8.65 14.61
C GLY A 387 -16.00 9.62 14.85
N ALA A 388 -16.01 10.28 16.03
CA ALA A 388 -17.00 11.29 16.37
C ALA A 388 -16.90 12.53 15.46
N ILE A 389 -15.69 12.97 15.12
CA ILE A 389 -15.44 14.07 14.18
C ILE A 389 -15.99 13.71 12.78
N TRP A 390 -15.74 12.48 12.30
CA TRP A 390 -16.26 12.03 11.02
C TRP A 390 -17.79 11.90 11.03
N TYR A 391 -18.35 11.28 12.05
CA TYR A 391 -19.82 11.14 12.19
C TYR A 391 -20.53 12.51 12.26
N GLY A 392 -19.88 13.52 12.83
CA GLY A 392 -20.36 14.90 12.87
C GLY A 392 -20.25 15.66 11.52
N GLY A 393 -19.71 15.02 10.45
CA GLY A 393 -19.60 15.60 9.12
C GLY A 393 -18.37 16.48 8.89
N TYR A 394 -17.51 16.69 9.88
CA TYR A 394 -16.34 17.58 9.78
C TYR A 394 -15.26 17.08 8.79
N LEU A 395 -15.29 15.82 8.39
CA LEU A 395 -14.41 15.23 7.38
C LEU A 395 -15.10 15.12 6.00
N ASP A 396 -16.35 15.58 5.86
CA ASP A 396 -17.08 15.51 4.60
C ASP A 396 -16.86 16.84 3.81
N PRO A 397 -16.17 16.81 2.66
CA PRO A 397 -15.86 18.04 1.91
C PRO A 397 -17.11 18.78 1.44
N ASP A 398 -18.19 18.05 1.15
CA ASP A 398 -19.44 18.61 0.63
C ASP A 398 -20.23 19.44 1.67
N GLN A 399 -19.93 19.29 2.96
CA GLN A 399 -20.56 20.04 4.05
C GLN A 399 -19.82 21.36 4.39
N LYS A 400 -18.64 21.59 3.80
CA LYS A 400 -17.84 22.79 4.07
C LYS A 400 -18.16 23.96 3.11
N GLU A 401 -18.99 23.73 2.09
CA GLU A 401 -19.39 24.75 1.11
C GLU A 401 -20.77 25.37 1.38
N GLU A 402 -21.47 24.99 2.47
CA GLU A 402 -22.66 25.67 2.99
C GLU A 402 -22.28 26.55 4.21
#